data_9549148adbe82759586e2f975bd61e91
#
_entry.id   9549148adbe82759586e2f975bd61e91
#
_cell.length_a   1.000
_cell.length_b   1.000
_cell.length_c   1.000
_cell.angle_alpha   90.00
_cell.angle_beta   90.00
_cell.angle_gamma   90.00
#
_symmetry.space_group_name_H-M   'P 1'
#
loop_
_entity.id
_entity.type
_entity.pdbx_description
1 polymer ?
#
loop_
_entity_poly.entity_id
_entity_poly.type
_entity_poly.pdbx_seq_one_letter_code
_entity_poly.pdbx_strand_id
1 'polypeptide(L)'
;KLSSPFCDKLCVTFRESLNYIKDGKGELTGTPIREEILKGSRIRGKDICNFNNEKEVILVIGGSLGAKSINDEVRYHINEILKDFNVIHICGKGNLDKSLEGLNGYKQFEYVKEDLPHLLQYADFVISRAGANVIFELLALRKPTLLIPLSKKSSRGDQILNANSFLKEGYSLILDEDEMKEKHNLPEKLSQLRNKKDELIKNMTNSEMKNGVDAILNV
;
A
#
# COMPACT_ATOMS: atom_id res chain seq x y z
N LYS A 1 26.73 5.18 -2.18
CA LYS A 1 28.13 5.37 -1.70
C LYS A 1 29.07 5.83 -2.82
N LEU A 2 28.90 5.38 -4.07
CA LEU A 2 29.79 5.74 -5.19
C LEU A 2 29.56 7.18 -5.70
N SER A 3 28.34 7.70 -5.64
CA SER A 3 27.99 9.05 -6.11
C SER A 3 28.16 10.13 -5.04
N SER A 4 28.18 9.79 -3.76
CA SER A 4 28.26 10.73 -2.65
C SER A 4 29.43 11.73 -2.70
N PRO A 5 30.66 11.39 -3.18
CA PRO A 5 31.73 12.36 -3.31
C PRO A 5 31.50 13.43 -4.39
N PHE A 6 30.62 13.15 -5.37
CA PHE A 6 30.45 13.94 -6.58
C PHE A 6 29.13 14.73 -6.61
N CYS A 7 28.37 14.75 -5.53
CA CYS A 7 27.13 15.50 -5.44
C CYS A 7 27.18 16.51 -4.28
N ASP A 8 26.47 17.61 -4.43
CA ASP A 8 26.31 18.63 -3.41
C ASP A 8 25.27 18.20 -2.38
N LYS A 9 24.16 17.60 -2.84
CA LYS A 9 23.06 17.09 -2.02
C LYS A 9 22.63 15.67 -2.41
N LEU A 10 22.12 14.93 -1.44
CA LEU A 10 21.59 13.58 -1.58
C LEU A 10 20.15 13.54 -1.07
N CYS A 11 19.20 13.55 -1.98
CA CYS A 11 17.79 13.38 -1.66
C CYS A 11 17.52 11.94 -1.21
N VAL A 12 16.89 11.78 -0.05
CA VAL A 12 16.55 10.47 0.50
C VAL A 12 15.05 10.36 0.76
N THR A 13 14.55 9.15 0.57
CA THR A 13 13.13 8.83 0.72
C THR A 13 12.76 8.53 2.18
N PHE A 14 13.66 7.88 2.91
CA PHE A 14 13.44 7.46 4.30
C PHE A 14 14.41 8.18 5.25
N ARG A 15 13.91 8.59 6.41
CA ARG A 15 14.70 9.28 7.46
C ARG A 15 15.91 8.47 7.90
N GLU A 16 15.77 7.15 8.00
CA GLU A 16 16.85 6.24 8.38
C GLU A 16 18.05 6.30 7.41
N SER A 17 17.81 6.66 6.15
CA SER A 17 18.86 6.79 5.14
C SER A 17 19.83 7.95 5.44
N LEU A 18 19.41 8.98 6.17
CA LEU A 18 20.24 10.09 6.59
C LEU A 18 21.43 9.64 7.47
N ASN A 19 21.24 8.59 8.27
CA ASN A 19 22.29 8.05 9.15
C ASN A 19 23.50 7.48 8.37
N TYR A 20 23.34 7.22 7.08
CA TYR A 20 24.39 6.67 6.20
C TYR A 20 25.06 7.73 5.32
N ILE A 21 24.61 8.99 5.39
CA ILE A 21 25.13 10.10 4.61
C ILE A 21 25.99 10.97 5.53
N LYS A 22 27.21 11.21 5.09
CA LYS A 22 28.17 12.07 5.80
C LYS A 22 28.09 13.51 5.29
N ASP A 23 28.74 14.41 6.03
CA ASP A 23 29.00 15.80 5.63
C ASP A 23 27.76 16.69 5.46
N GLY A 24 26.62 16.33 6.07
CA GLY A 24 25.41 17.13 6.03
C GLY A 24 24.77 17.24 4.63
N LYS A 25 25.16 16.37 3.70
CA LYS A 25 24.65 16.39 2.30
C LYS A 25 23.26 15.74 2.16
N GLY A 26 22.77 15.05 3.20
CA GLY A 26 21.48 14.33 3.13
C GLY A 26 20.29 15.26 3.30
N GLU A 27 19.31 15.19 2.41
CA GLU A 27 18.03 15.89 2.47
C GLU A 27 16.88 14.90 2.45
N LEU A 28 15.99 14.97 3.43
CA LEU A 28 14.78 14.13 3.45
C LEU A 28 13.71 14.77 2.55
N THR A 29 13.59 14.27 1.34
CA THR A 29 12.65 14.80 0.35
C THR A 29 11.39 13.93 0.19
N GLY A 30 11.41 12.69 0.69
CA GLY A 30 10.42 11.70 0.33
C GLY A 30 10.60 11.22 -1.12
N THR A 31 9.51 10.76 -1.74
CA THR A 31 9.52 10.31 -3.14
C THR A 31 8.53 11.13 -3.98
N PRO A 32 8.82 11.38 -5.27
CA PRO A 32 7.85 11.98 -6.18
C PRO A 32 6.58 11.14 -6.25
N ILE A 33 5.43 11.79 -6.07
CA ILE A 33 4.11 11.16 -6.17
C ILE A 33 3.55 11.43 -7.55
N ARG A 34 3.06 10.39 -8.21
CA ARG A 34 2.39 10.53 -9.51
C ARG A 34 1.12 11.38 -9.34
N GLU A 35 1.05 12.46 -10.10
CA GLU A 35 -0.05 13.43 -9.99
C GLU A 35 -1.43 12.80 -10.27
N GLU A 36 -1.46 11.81 -11.18
CA GLU A 36 -2.67 11.08 -11.55
C GLU A 36 -3.29 10.35 -10.35
N ILE A 37 -2.45 9.84 -9.43
CA ILE A 37 -2.93 9.11 -8.23
C ILE A 37 -3.76 10.04 -7.32
N LEU A 38 -3.44 11.32 -7.27
CA LEU A 38 -4.14 12.31 -6.45
C LEU A 38 -5.46 12.78 -7.07
N LYS A 39 -5.66 12.57 -8.38
CA LYS A 39 -6.83 13.04 -9.16
C LYS A 39 -7.97 12.01 -9.23
N GLY A 40 -7.95 10.99 -8.40
CA GLY A 40 -8.98 9.96 -8.35
C GLY A 40 -10.35 10.51 -7.90
N SER A 41 -11.42 9.85 -8.33
CA SER A 41 -12.80 10.12 -7.93
C SER A 41 -13.41 8.92 -7.21
N ARG A 42 -13.86 9.10 -5.97
CA ARG A 42 -14.56 8.06 -5.19
C ARG A 42 -15.85 7.61 -5.89
N ILE A 43 -16.58 8.53 -6.50
CA ILE A 43 -17.83 8.23 -7.23
C ILE A 43 -17.53 7.30 -8.40
N ARG A 44 -16.55 7.65 -9.24
CA ARG A 44 -16.15 6.80 -10.38
C ARG A 44 -15.64 5.43 -9.93
N GLY A 45 -14.89 5.36 -8.82
CA GLY A 45 -14.46 4.08 -8.24
C GLY A 45 -15.65 3.22 -7.80
N LYS A 46 -16.68 3.82 -7.19
CA LYS A 46 -17.93 3.15 -6.83
C LYS A 46 -18.66 2.59 -8.07
N ASP A 47 -18.75 3.39 -9.13
CA ASP A 47 -19.41 2.99 -10.39
C ASP A 47 -18.67 1.81 -11.06
N ILE A 48 -17.33 1.82 -11.09
CA ILE A 48 -16.51 0.74 -11.65
C ILE A 48 -16.74 -0.58 -10.90
N CYS A 49 -16.84 -0.52 -9.58
CA CYS A 49 -17.01 -1.70 -8.74
C CYS A 49 -18.44 -2.19 -8.71
N ASN A 50 -19.41 -1.27 -8.75
CA ASN A 50 -20.85 -1.54 -8.73
C ASN A 50 -21.27 -2.46 -7.56
N PHE A 51 -20.73 -2.23 -6.35
CA PHE A 51 -21.17 -2.94 -5.16
C PHE A 51 -22.55 -2.47 -4.74
N ASN A 52 -23.42 -3.40 -4.38
CA ASN A 52 -24.83 -3.17 -4.06
C ASN A 52 -25.09 -2.95 -2.55
N ASN A 53 -24.05 -2.67 -1.78
CA ASN A 53 -24.13 -2.40 -0.34
C ASN A 53 -23.13 -1.29 0.04
N GLU A 54 -23.27 -0.77 1.29
CA GLU A 54 -22.45 0.33 1.79
C GLU A 54 -21.34 -0.13 2.78
N LYS A 55 -20.86 -1.39 2.66
CA LYS A 55 -19.73 -1.86 3.44
C LYS A 55 -18.45 -1.09 3.09
N GLU A 56 -17.54 -0.99 4.05
CA GLU A 56 -16.20 -0.46 3.80
C GLU A 56 -15.46 -1.30 2.77
N VAL A 57 -14.59 -0.67 2.00
CA VAL A 57 -13.95 -1.27 0.83
C VAL A 57 -12.47 -1.49 1.10
N ILE A 58 -12.00 -2.72 0.89
CA ILE A 58 -10.58 -3.07 0.90
C ILE A 58 -10.09 -3.17 -0.54
N LEU A 59 -9.01 -2.45 -0.89
CA LEU A 59 -8.26 -2.67 -2.12
C LEU A 59 -7.06 -3.57 -1.83
N VAL A 60 -6.93 -4.66 -2.57
CA VAL A 60 -5.77 -5.57 -2.51
C VAL A 60 -4.92 -5.38 -3.75
N ILE A 61 -3.63 -5.07 -3.57
CA ILE A 61 -2.69 -4.85 -4.67
C ILE A 61 -1.31 -5.45 -4.36
N GLY A 62 -0.90 -6.45 -5.14
CA GLY A 62 0.38 -7.16 -4.97
C GLY A 62 1.52 -6.65 -5.86
N GLY A 63 1.30 -5.56 -6.62
CA GLY A 63 2.20 -5.09 -7.66
C GLY A 63 1.79 -5.58 -9.06
N SER A 64 2.54 -5.20 -10.11
CA SER A 64 2.16 -5.43 -11.52
C SER A 64 2.04 -6.92 -11.91
N LEU A 65 2.85 -7.78 -11.31
CA LEU A 65 2.81 -9.24 -11.54
C LEU A 65 1.84 -9.95 -10.58
N GLY A 66 1.25 -9.23 -9.64
CA GLY A 66 0.49 -9.79 -8.54
C GLY A 66 1.39 -10.36 -7.44
N ALA A 67 0.78 -10.79 -6.35
CA ALA A 67 1.46 -11.45 -5.23
C ALA A 67 0.71 -12.73 -4.87
N LYS A 68 1.20 -13.87 -5.36
CA LYS A 68 0.51 -15.16 -5.21
C LYS A 68 0.11 -15.43 -3.76
N SER A 69 1.00 -15.22 -2.80
CA SER A 69 0.72 -15.46 -1.38
C SER A 69 -0.40 -14.58 -0.83
N ILE A 70 -0.46 -13.30 -1.23
CA ILE A 70 -1.54 -12.39 -0.85
C ILE A 70 -2.84 -12.81 -1.52
N ASN A 71 -2.78 -13.13 -2.83
CA ASN A 71 -3.96 -13.58 -3.57
C ASN A 71 -4.57 -14.84 -2.94
N ASP A 72 -3.73 -15.83 -2.64
CA ASP A 72 -4.17 -17.11 -2.05
C ASP A 72 -4.79 -16.88 -0.66
N GLU A 73 -4.17 -16.06 0.19
CA GLU A 73 -4.66 -15.78 1.55
C GLU A 73 -5.98 -15.00 1.55
N VAL A 74 -6.10 -13.98 0.69
CA VAL A 74 -7.35 -13.23 0.54
C VAL A 74 -8.49 -14.14 0.07
N ARG A 75 -8.21 -15.03 -0.89
CA ARG A 75 -9.21 -15.98 -1.40
C ARG A 75 -9.58 -17.03 -0.38
N TYR A 76 -8.62 -17.54 0.38
CA TYR A 76 -8.86 -18.48 1.47
C TYR A 76 -9.87 -17.93 2.49
N HIS A 77 -9.76 -16.64 2.80
CA HIS A 77 -10.64 -15.96 3.77
C HIS A 77 -11.77 -15.16 3.12
N ILE A 78 -12.02 -15.28 1.82
CA ILE A 78 -12.91 -14.36 1.11
C ILE A 78 -14.31 -14.30 1.70
N ASN A 79 -14.90 -15.45 2.04
CA ASN A 79 -16.23 -15.52 2.63
C ASN A 79 -16.32 -14.89 4.02
N GLU A 80 -15.24 -14.90 4.77
CA GLU A 80 -15.14 -14.26 6.08
C GLU A 80 -15.01 -12.74 5.91
N ILE A 81 -14.08 -12.30 5.06
CA ILE A 81 -13.83 -10.87 4.79
C ILE A 81 -15.09 -10.20 4.25
N LEU A 82 -15.83 -10.87 3.36
CA LEU A 82 -17.05 -10.33 2.76
C LEU A 82 -18.22 -10.17 3.74
N LYS A 83 -18.14 -10.67 4.97
CA LYS A 83 -19.15 -10.36 6.02
C LYS A 83 -19.12 -8.88 6.39
N ASP A 84 -17.93 -8.29 6.44
CA ASP A 84 -17.71 -6.94 6.95
C ASP A 84 -17.29 -5.94 5.88
N PHE A 85 -16.64 -6.38 4.80
CA PHE A 85 -16.04 -5.55 3.76
C PHE A 85 -16.49 -5.93 2.36
N ASN A 86 -16.38 -4.98 1.43
CA ASN A 86 -16.26 -5.26 0.01
C ASN A 86 -14.78 -5.33 -0.37
N VAL A 87 -14.44 -6.09 -1.40
CA VAL A 87 -13.05 -6.32 -1.81
C VAL A 87 -12.85 -6.02 -3.29
N ILE A 88 -11.92 -5.12 -3.58
CA ILE A 88 -11.35 -4.86 -4.90
C ILE A 88 -9.99 -5.58 -4.94
N HIS A 89 -9.83 -6.57 -5.83
CA HIS A 89 -8.61 -7.38 -5.85
C HIS A 89 -7.88 -7.25 -7.18
N ILE A 90 -6.75 -6.54 -7.20
CA ILE A 90 -5.86 -6.45 -8.36
C ILE A 90 -4.85 -7.60 -8.27
N CYS A 91 -5.20 -8.72 -8.92
CA CYS A 91 -4.54 -10.02 -8.74
C CYS A 91 -3.20 -10.14 -9.47
N GLY A 92 -2.95 -9.31 -10.49
CA GLY A 92 -1.87 -9.49 -11.45
C GLY A 92 -2.28 -10.32 -12.67
N LYS A 93 -1.56 -10.16 -13.78
CA LYS A 93 -1.86 -10.78 -15.08
C LYS A 93 -1.91 -12.31 -14.97
N GLY A 94 -2.97 -12.93 -15.50
CA GLY A 94 -3.17 -14.37 -15.49
C GLY A 94 -3.61 -14.97 -14.16
N ASN A 95 -3.92 -14.13 -13.15
CA ASN A 95 -4.24 -14.59 -11.80
C ASN A 95 -5.71 -14.39 -11.41
N LEU A 96 -6.62 -14.19 -12.37
CA LEU A 96 -8.06 -14.20 -12.07
C LEU A 96 -8.50 -15.58 -11.62
N ASP A 97 -9.39 -15.61 -10.64
CA ASP A 97 -10.06 -16.84 -10.22
C ASP A 97 -11.51 -16.83 -10.73
N LYS A 98 -11.77 -17.63 -11.76
CA LYS A 98 -13.09 -17.70 -12.39
C LYS A 98 -14.18 -18.24 -11.45
N SER A 99 -13.81 -19.03 -10.44
CA SER A 99 -14.76 -19.57 -9.48
C SER A 99 -15.38 -18.50 -8.56
N LEU A 100 -14.70 -17.33 -8.44
CA LEU A 100 -15.13 -16.20 -7.64
C LEU A 100 -15.76 -15.08 -8.50
N GLU A 101 -15.97 -15.32 -9.79
CA GLU A 101 -16.63 -14.38 -10.68
C GLU A 101 -18.10 -14.21 -10.29
N GLY A 102 -18.57 -12.96 -10.19
CA GLY A 102 -19.93 -12.65 -9.76
C GLY A 102 -20.21 -12.77 -8.26
N LEU A 103 -19.21 -13.10 -7.44
CA LEU A 103 -19.36 -13.12 -5.99
C LEU A 103 -19.70 -11.72 -5.47
N ASN A 104 -20.81 -11.58 -4.76
CA ASN A 104 -21.30 -10.30 -4.27
C ASN A 104 -20.30 -9.65 -3.29
N GLY A 105 -19.95 -8.38 -3.54
CA GLY A 105 -18.98 -7.66 -2.75
C GLY A 105 -17.51 -7.92 -3.12
N TYR A 106 -17.24 -8.76 -4.15
CA TYR A 106 -15.90 -9.07 -4.61
C TYR A 106 -15.70 -8.74 -6.09
N LYS A 107 -14.72 -7.92 -6.41
CA LYS A 107 -14.38 -7.53 -7.78
C LYS A 107 -12.91 -7.78 -8.06
N GLN A 108 -12.60 -8.58 -9.08
CA GLN A 108 -11.24 -8.89 -9.49
C GLN A 108 -10.83 -8.11 -10.74
N PHE A 109 -9.54 -7.76 -10.80
CA PHE A 109 -8.88 -7.19 -11.98
C PHE A 109 -7.51 -7.84 -12.14
N GLU A 110 -7.10 -8.17 -13.37
CA GLU A 110 -5.72 -8.59 -13.63
C GLU A 110 -4.75 -7.41 -13.48
N TYR A 111 -5.12 -6.30 -14.05
CA TYR A 111 -4.32 -5.07 -14.08
C TYR A 111 -5.25 -3.87 -14.21
N VAL A 112 -4.89 -2.80 -13.53
CA VAL A 112 -5.62 -1.53 -13.60
C VAL A 112 -4.60 -0.41 -13.79
N LYS A 113 -4.80 0.46 -14.78
CA LYS A 113 -3.93 1.62 -15.05
C LYS A 113 -4.70 2.93 -14.82
N GLU A 114 -5.57 3.26 -15.74
CA GLU A 114 -6.29 4.56 -15.75
C GLU A 114 -7.32 4.67 -14.62
N ASP A 115 -7.93 3.56 -14.23
CA ASP A 115 -8.93 3.53 -13.16
C ASP A 115 -8.33 3.35 -11.75
N LEU A 116 -7.02 3.06 -11.63
CA LEU A 116 -6.37 2.85 -10.33
C LEU A 116 -6.55 4.02 -9.36
N PRO A 117 -6.42 5.30 -9.76
CA PRO A 117 -6.67 6.43 -8.88
C PRO A 117 -8.10 6.45 -8.32
N HIS A 118 -9.09 6.07 -9.13
CA HIS A 118 -10.50 6.03 -8.73
C HIS A 118 -10.77 4.90 -7.73
N LEU A 119 -10.21 3.71 -7.98
CA LEU A 119 -10.31 2.58 -7.07
C LEU A 119 -9.61 2.84 -5.73
N LEU A 120 -8.44 3.50 -5.75
CA LEU A 120 -7.73 3.94 -4.54
C LEU A 120 -8.54 4.96 -3.76
N GLN A 121 -9.20 5.92 -4.42
CA GLN A 121 -10.08 6.88 -3.75
C GLN A 121 -11.33 6.21 -3.16
N TYR A 122 -11.87 5.20 -3.82
CA TYR A 122 -13.04 4.47 -3.33
C TYR A 122 -12.70 3.56 -2.15
N ALA A 123 -11.52 2.96 -2.11
CA ALA A 123 -11.08 2.11 -1.02
C ALA A 123 -10.98 2.87 0.32
N ASP A 124 -11.44 2.23 1.39
CA ASP A 124 -11.29 2.70 2.76
C ASP A 124 -10.00 2.15 3.40
N PHE A 125 -9.56 0.97 2.97
CA PHE A 125 -8.35 0.29 3.41
C PHE A 125 -7.59 -0.29 2.21
N VAL A 126 -6.28 -0.51 2.39
CA VAL A 126 -5.45 -1.14 1.36
C VAL A 126 -4.63 -2.28 1.97
N ILE A 127 -4.56 -3.41 1.26
CA ILE A 127 -3.57 -4.48 1.49
C ILE A 127 -2.55 -4.37 0.37
N SER A 128 -1.27 -4.21 0.70
CA SER A 128 -0.23 -4.02 -0.32
C SER A 128 1.12 -4.62 0.08
N ARG A 129 1.95 -4.85 -0.93
CA ARG A 129 3.40 -4.99 -0.73
C ARG A 129 4.00 -3.65 -0.29
N ALA A 130 5.18 -3.69 0.35
CA ALA A 130 5.86 -2.49 0.86
C ALA A 130 6.91 -1.93 -0.11
N GLY A 131 6.57 -1.81 -1.40
CA GLY A 131 7.40 -1.12 -2.38
C GLY A 131 7.41 0.40 -2.10
N ALA A 132 8.58 1.06 -2.18
CA ALA A 132 8.72 2.46 -1.79
C ALA A 132 7.70 3.39 -2.49
N ASN A 133 7.56 3.32 -3.81
CA ASN A 133 6.62 4.20 -4.53
C ASN A 133 5.19 4.03 -4.05
N VAL A 134 4.72 2.78 -3.93
CA VAL A 134 3.33 2.49 -3.53
C VAL A 134 3.03 2.99 -2.13
N ILE A 135 3.90 2.75 -1.15
CA ILE A 135 3.63 3.15 0.23
C ILE A 135 3.59 4.67 0.39
N PHE A 136 4.39 5.43 -0.38
CA PHE A 136 4.33 6.88 -0.37
C PHE A 136 3.09 7.43 -1.10
N GLU A 137 2.63 6.78 -2.16
CA GLU A 137 1.34 7.10 -2.79
C GLU A 137 0.18 6.88 -1.81
N LEU A 138 0.19 5.78 -1.05
CA LEU A 138 -0.82 5.48 -0.03
C LEU A 138 -0.76 6.48 1.14
N LEU A 139 0.44 6.91 1.55
CA LEU A 139 0.63 7.99 2.52
C LEU A 139 0.01 9.30 2.04
N ALA A 140 0.30 9.71 0.80
CA ALA A 140 -0.24 10.93 0.20
C ALA A 140 -1.78 10.90 0.10
N LEU A 141 -2.34 9.73 -0.15
CA LEU A 141 -3.80 9.48 -0.16
C LEU A 141 -4.40 9.26 1.23
N ARG A 142 -3.57 9.19 2.29
CA ARG A 142 -3.96 8.89 3.67
C ARG A 142 -4.77 7.60 3.79
N LYS A 143 -4.33 6.55 3.10
CA LYS A 143 -5.01 5.25 3.10
C LYS A 143 -4.49 4.35 4.21
N PRO A 144 -5.32 4.02 5.23
CA PRO A 144 -4.98 3.00 6.20
C PRO A 144 -4.59 1.70 5.52
N THR A 145 -3.38 1.22 5.78
CA THR A 145 -2.78 0.14 5.00
C THR A 145 -2.26 -0.98 5.88
N LEU A 146 -2.55 -2.22 5.48
CA LEU A 146 -1.86 -3.42 5.94
C LEU A 146 -0.75 -3.76 4.95
N LEU A 147 0.49 -3.58 5.35
CA LEU A 147 1.65 -3.92 4.54
C LEU A 147 2.05 -5.37 4.75
N ILE A 148 2.20 -6.10 3.65
CA ILE A 148 2.70 -7.48 3.64
C ILE A 148 3.99 -7.49 2.81
N PRO A 149 5.15 -7.19 3.45
CA PRO A 149 6.43 -7.15 2.74
C PRO A 149 6.83 -8.53 2.24
N LEU A 150 7.61 -8.59 1.16
CA LEU A 150 8.24 -9.82 0.71
C LEU A 150 9.14 -10.39 1.82
N SER A 151 9.06 -11.70 2.05
CA SER A 151 9.88 -12.36 3.06
C SER A 151 11.38 -12.24 2.73
N LYS A 152 12.25 -12.36 3.76
CA LYS A 152 13.70 -12.37 3.57
C LYS A 152 14.19 -13.49 2.66
N LYS A 153 13.42 -14.59 2.56
CA LYS A 153 13.73 -15.71 1.67
C LYS A 153 13.54 -15.37 0.19
N SER A 154 12.67 -14.38 -0.10
CA SER A 154 12.27 -14.00 -1.46
C SER A 154 12.82 -12.64 -1.91
N SER A 155 13.49 -11.89 -1.01
CA SER A 155 13.96 -10.54 -1.31
C SER A 155 15.22 -10.18 -0.53
N ARG A 156 15.86 -9.04 -0.88
CA ARG A 156 16.99 -8.47 -0.13
C ARG A 156 16.58 -7.80 1.18
N GLY A 157 15.28 -7.80 1.51
CA GLY A 157 14.75 -7.19 2.74
C GLY A 157 14.37 -5.72 2.63
N ASP A 158 14.50 -5.11 1.46
CA ASP A 158 14.16 -3.68 1.27
C ASP A 158 12.72 -3.37 1.66
N GLN A 159 11.76 -4.24 1.27
CA GLN A 159 10.36 -4.05 1.64
C GLN A 159 10.11 -4.18 3.14
N ILE A 160 10.86 -5.03 3.84
CA ILE A 160 10.75 -5.16 5.30
C ILE A 160 11.23 -3.88 5.98
N LEU A 161 12.32 -3.29 5.50
CA LEU A 161 12.81 -2.00 6.02
C LEU A 161 11.80 -0.87 5.77
N ASN A 162 11.25 -0.81 4.56
CA ASN A 162 10.22 0.16 4.20
C ASN A 162 8.97 0.03 5.10
N ALA A 163 8.47 -1.19 5.27
CA ALA A 163 7.31 -1.47 6.12
C ALA A 163 7.56 -1.08 7.58
N ASN A 164 8.73 -1.42 8.12
CA ASN A 164 9.10 -1.08 9.50
C ASN A 164 9.22 0.43 9.72
N SER A 165 9.73 1.18 8.73
CA SER A 165 9.74 2.65 8.80
C SER A 165 8.31 3.21 8.89
N PHE A 166 7.39 2.72 8.07
CA PHE A 166 5.98 3.14 8.08
C PHE A 166 5.24 2.72 9.36
N LEU A 167 5.52 1.53 9.90
CA LEU A 167 4.97 1.09 11.18
C LEU A 167 5.43 2.00 12.33
N LYS A 168 6.73 2.34 12.37
CA LYS A 168 7.32 3.19 13.39
C LYS A 168 6.71 4.60 13.42
N GLU A 169 6.43 5.15 12.24
CA GLU A 169 5.75 6.45 12.09
C GLU A 169 4.22 6.35 12.32
N GLY A 170 3.69 5.14 12.52
CA GLY A 170 2.26 4.92 12.73
C GLY A 170 1.41 5.15 11.47
N TYR A 171 1.96 4.93 10.28
CA TYR A 171 1.24 5.11 9.00
C TYR A 171 0.59 3.82 8.51
N SER A 172 1.02 2.66 9.01
CA SER A 172 0.51 1.37 8.56
C SER A 172 0.57 0.31 9.66
N LEU A 173 -0.12 -0.80 9.44
CA LEU A 173 0.15 -2.05 10.13
C LEU A 173 1.01 -2.95 9.23
N ILE A 174 1.63 -3.96 9.84
CA ILE A 174 2.41 -4.99 9.13
C ILE A 174 1.85 -6.37 9.46
N LEU A 175 1.82 -7.21 8.44
CA LEU A 175 1.67 -8.65 8.57
C LEU A 175 2.87 -9.32 7.87
N ASP A 176 3.67 -10.06 8.62
CA ASP A 176 4.77 -10.82 8.03
C ASP A 176 4.24 -11.90 7.09
N GLU A 177 4.85 -12.06 5.91
CA GLU A 177 4.37 -13.00 4.90
C GLU A 177 4.49 -14.46 5.34
N ASP A 178 5.53 -14.83 6.08
CA ASP A 178 5.72 -16.20 6.57
C ASP A 178 4.74 -16.47 7.74
N GLU A 179 4.53 -15.50 8.64
CA GLU A 179 3.50 -15.57 9.68
C GLU A 179 2.09 -15.71 9.10
N MET A 180 1.76 -14.92 8.08
CA MET A 180 0.47 -14.99 7.40
C MET A 180 0.18 -16.39 6.85
N LYS A 181 1.16 -17.00 6.19
CA LYS A 181 1.04 -18.36 5.63
C LYS A 181 0.92 -19.45 6.70
N GLU A 182 1.52 -19.26 7.86
CA GLU A 182 1.50 -20.22 8.95
C GLU A 182 0.22 -20.13 9.78
N LYS A 183 -0.22 -18.91 10.09
CA LYS A 183 -1.30 -18.66 11.05
C LYS A 183 -2.65 -18.35 10.40
N HIS A 184 -2.68 -18.03 9.11
CA HIS A 184 -3.90 -17.62 8.40
C HIS A 184 -4.68 -16.52 9.15
N ASN A 185 -3.96 -15.52 9.67
CA ASN A 185 -4.49 -14.49 10.58
C ASN A 185 -4.86 -13.16 9.88
N LEU A 186 -5.09 -13.19 8.57
CA LEU A 186 -5.46 -12.00 7.80
C LEU A 186 -6.73 -11.32 8.30
N PRO A 187 -7.85 -12.03 8.61
CA PRO A 187 -9.08 -11.40 9.11
C PRO A 187 -8.87 -10.67 10.43
N GLU A 188 -8.08 -11.24 11.35
CA GLU A 188 -7.73 -10.59 12.62
C GLU A 188 -6.95 -9.29 12.38
N LYS A 189 -5.98 -9.31 11.46
CA LYS A 189 -5.21 -8.11 11.09
C LYS A 189 -6.06 -7.03 10.42
N LEU A 190 -7.05 -7.42 9.63
CA LEU A 190 -8.03 -6.47 9.06
C LEU A 190 -8.92 -5.82 10.13
N SER A 191 -9.35 -6.59 11.11
CA SER A 191 -10.07 -6.05 12.27
C SER A 191 -9.22 -5.05 13.06
N GLN A 192 -7.93 -5.36 13.29
CA GLN A 192 -6.98 -4.45 13.92
C GLN A 192 -6.79 -3.17 13.08
N LEU A 193 -6.66 -3.30 11.75
CA LEU A 193 -6.52 -2.17 10.84
C LEU A 193 -7.75 -1.25 10.89
N ARG A 194 -8.95 -1.83 10.89
CA ARG A 194 -10.22 -1.09 11.01
C ARG A 194 -10.29 -0.31 12.32
N ASN A 195 -9.94 -0.95 13.44
CA ASN A 195 -9.95 -0.31 14.77
C ASN A 195 -8.93 0.84 14.89
N LYS A 196 -7.84 0.82 14.10
CA LYS A 196 -6.81 1.85 14.10
C LYS A 196 -6.97 2.89 12.97
N LYS A 197 -8.04 2.84 12.20
CA LYS A 197 -8.28 3.70 11.03
C LYS A 197 -8.00 5.17 11.31
N ASP A 198 -8.65 5.72 12.32
CA ASP A 198 -8.59 7.16 12.63
C ASP A 198 -7.20 7.58 13.15
N GLU A 199 -6.55 6.72 13.95
CA GLU A 199 -5.19 6.93 14.44
C GLU A 199 -4.21 7.00 13.25
N LEU A 200 -4.27 6.04 12.34
CA LEU A 200 -3.41 5.99 11.15
C LEU A 200 -3.63 7.21 10.25
N ILE A 201 -4.88 7.60 9.99
CA ILE A 201 -5.22 8.78 9.19
C ILE A 201 -4.66 10.04 9.85
N LYS A 202 -4.81 10.20 11.16
CA LYS A 202 -4.28 11.33 11.92
C LYS A 202 -2.76 11.41 11.78
N ASN A 203 -2.04 10.30 11.96
CA ASN A 203 -0.59 10.26 11.84
C ASN A 203 -0.13 10.61 10.42
N MET A 204 -0.76 10.05 9.39
CA MET A 204 -0.48 10.38 7.99
C MET A 204 -0.77 11.85 7.66
N THR A 205 -1.82 12.44 8.25
CA THR A 205 -2.15 13.86 8.04
C THR A 205 -1.11 14.79 8.63
N ASN A 206 -0.52 14.40 9.75
CA ASN A 206 0.53 15.16 10.44
C ASN A 206 1.94 14.86 9.89
N SER A 207 2.06 14.00 8.90
CA SER A 207 3.34 13.66 8.30
C SER A 207 4.01 14.88 7.67
N GLU A 208 5.29 15.06 7.95
CA GLU A 208 6.15 16.04 7.26
C GLU A 208 6.52 15.59 5.84
N MET A 209 6.31 14.30 5.52
CA MET A 209 6.61 13.73 4.20
C MET A 209 5.53 14.16 3.20
N LYS A 210 5.82 15.22 2.47
CA LYS A 210 4.98 15.77 1.39
C LYS A 210 5.38 15.16 0.05
N ASN A 211 4.74 15.60 -1.03
CA ASN A 211 5.15 15.25 -2.39
C ASN A 211 6.63 15.62 -2.60
N GLY A 212 7.45 14.62 -2.88
CA GLY A 212 8.89 14.80 -3.03
C GLY A 212 9.30 15.69 -4.21
N VAL A 213 8.41 15.97 -5.16
CA VAL A 213 8.72 16.85 -6.32
C VAL A 213 9.12 18.24 -5.84
N ASP A 214 8.27 18.90 -5.06
CA ASP A 214 8.55 20.25 -4.56
C ASP A 214 9.77 20.26 -3.63
N ALA A 215 9.92 19.23 -2.81
CA ALA A 215 11.06 19.11 -1.91
C ALA A 215 12.39 18.96 -2.68
N ILE A 216 12.39 18.18 -3.78
CA ILE A 216 13.58 17.98 -4.62
C ILE A 216 13.93 19.24 -5.42
N LEU A 217 12.93 19.98 -5.91
CA LEU A 217 13.16 21.20 -6.68
C LEU A 217 13.71 22.36 -5.84
N ASN A 218 13.53 22.30 -4.51
CA ASN A 218 13.99 23.32 -3.57
C ASN A 218 15.36 22.98 -2.91
N VAL A 219 16.00 21.90 -3.30
CA VAL A 219 17.35 21.48 -2.85
C VAL A 219 18.42 21.97 -3.79
#